data_6011987b89b3b66c370f0407b5e921ee
#
_entry.id   6011987b89b3b66c370f0407b5e921ee
#
_cell.length_a   1.000
_cell.length_b   1.000
_cell.length_c   1.000
_cell.angle_alpha   90.00
_cell.angle_beta   90.00
_cell.angle_gamma   90.00
#
_symmetry.space_group_name_H-M   'P 1'
#
loop_
_entity.id
_entity.type
_entity.pdbx_description
1 polymer ?
#
loop_
_entity_poly.entity_id
_entity_poly.type
_entity_poly.pdbx_seq_one_letter_code
_entity_poly.pdbx_strand_id
1 'polypeptide(L)'
;MKTAAWMKQRYAITYSDAIGCFCVKGKPPKAGKAKEPYKELPGRDERPAALTDEQTAAVTRINRAIEAAQHEIFLLHGVTASGKTEVYPEAVDKRLPLGQTSIMLVTEIAPTNQVLER
;
A
#
# COMPACT_ATOMS: atom_id res chain seq x y z
N MET A 1 -19.37 14.17 0.35
CA MET A 1 -20.72 13.65 0.62
C MET A 1 -21.13 12.45 -0.23
N LYS A 2 -20.74 12.35 -1.53
CA LYS A 2 -21.14 11.22 -2.40
C LYS A 2 -20.68 9.86 -1.85
N THR A 3 -19.44 9.74 -1.35
CA THR A 3 -18.88 8.48 -0.80
C THR A 3 -19.65 8.00 0.45
N ALA A 4 -20.01 8.90 1.36
CA ALA A 4 -20.79 8.55 2.54
C ALA A 4 -22.21 8.07 2.18
N ALA A 5 -22.83 8.65 1.17
CA ALA A 5 -24.12 8.19 0.66
C ALA A 5 -24.02 6.79 0.03
N TRP A 6 -22.98 6.56 -0.76
CA TRP A 6 -22.68 5.24 -1.32
C TRP A 6 -22.42 4.20 -0.23
N MET A 7 -21.62 4.53 0.79
CA MET A 7 -21.34 3.62 1.92
C MET A 7 -22.61 3.27 2.69
N LYS A 8 -23.47 4.25 2.97
CA LYS A 8 -24.75 4.01 3.62
C LYS A 8 -25.60 2.99 2.85
N GLN A 9 -25.69 3.15 1.55
CA GLN A 9 -26.50 2.26 0.70
C GLN A 9 -25.85 0.87 0.58
N ARG A 10 -24.53 0.80 0.44
CA ARG A 10 -23.79 -0.45 0.19
C ARG A 10 -23.66 -1.33 1.41
N TYR A 11 -23.50 -0.73 2.60
CA TYR A 11 -23.23 -1.42 3.86
C TYR A 11 -24.35 -1.31 4.89
N ALA A 12 -25.48 -0.69 4.54
CA ALA A 12 -26.62 -0.49 5.43
C ALA A 12 -26.27 0.22 6.77
N ILE A 13 -25.27 1.11 6.74
CA ILE A 13 -24.81 1.90 7.91
C ILE A 13 -25.44 3.26 7.96
N THR A 14 -25.31 3.95 9.10
CA THR A 14 -25.80 5.34 9.23
C THR A 14 -24.88 6.33 8.53
N TYR A 15 -25.36 7.55 8.26
CA TYR A 15 -24.47 8.61 7.77
C TYR A 15 -23.39 8.98 8.79
N SER A 16 -23.70 8.90 10.10
CA SER A 16 -22.75 9.14 11.17
C SER A 16 -21.57 8.16 11.10
N ASP A 17 -21.86 6.89 10.90
CA ASP A 17 -20.83 5.84 10.79
C ASP A 17 -19.99 6.04 9.53
N ALA A 18 -20.66 6.30 8.40
CA ALA A 18 -19.98 6.54 7.13
C ALA A 18 -19.05 7.77 7.19
N ILE A 19 -19.49 8.87 7.81
CA ILE A 19 -18.68 10.07 7.99
C ILE A 19 -17.57 9.82 9.01
N GLY A 20 -17.86 9.07 10.07
CA GLY A 20 -16.89 8.69 11.11
C GLY A 20 -15.64 7.98 10.56
N CYS A 21 -15.78 7.24 9.44
CA CYS A 21 -14.64 6.60 8.77
C CYS A 21 -13.62 7.61 8.20
N PHE A 22 -14.06 8.84 7.89
CA PHE A 22 -13.18 9.89 7.34
C PHE A 22 -12.72 10.88 8.41
N CYS A 23 -13.35 10.86 9.58
CA CYS A 23 -13.04 11.76 10.67
C CYS A 23 -12.12 11.05 11.67
N VAL A 24 -10.88 11.45 11.75
CA VAL A 24 -9.96 10.98 12.78
C VAL A 24 -10.49 11.42 14.15
N LYS A 25 -10.98 10.46 14.95
CA LYS A 25 -11.42 10.71 16.32
C LYS A 25 -10.16 10.88 17.18
N GLY A 26 -9.80 12.12 17.50
CA GLY A 26 -8.66 12.39 18.37
C GLY A 26 -8.38 13.88 18.51
N LYS A 27 -7.57 14.24 19.49
CA LYS A 27 -7.05 15.60 19.58
C LYS A 27 -6.16 15.87 18.36
N PRO A 28 -6.22 17.07 17.77
CA PRO A 28 -5.31 17.40 16.67
C PRO A 28 -3.88 17.15 17.15
N PRO A 29 -3.02 16.57 16.30
CA PRO A 29 -1.63 16.35 16.67
C PRO A 29 -1.02 17.67 17.09
N LYS A 30 -0.42 17.70 18.29
CA LYS A 30 0.36 18.87 18.70
C LYS A 30 1.44 19.07 17.63
N ALA A 31 1.58 20.32 17.17
CA ALA A 31 2.66 20.68 16.26
C ALA A 31 4.00 20.37 16.96
N GLY A 32 4.53 19.21 16.73
CA GLY A 32 5.81 18.69 17.18
C GLY A 32 6.55 18.15 15.97
N LYS A 33 7.87 18.01 16.08
CA LYS A 33 8.65 17.33 15.02
C LYS A 33 7.99 16.00 14.72
N ALA A 34 7.62 15.78 13.45
CA ALA A 34 7.12 14.51 13.00
C ALA A 34 8.14 13.43 13.42
N LYS A 35 7.74 12.56 14.33
CA LYS A 35 8.54 11.37 14.61
C LYS A 35 8.40 10.50 13.38
N GLU A 36 9.50 10.21 12.72
CA GLU A 36 9.53 9.16 11.72
C GLU A 36 9.32 7.83 12.46
N PRO A 37 8.14 7.23 12.40
CA PRO A 37 7.80 6.07 13.24
C PRO A 37 8.64 4.82 12.92
N TYR A 38 9.40 4.86 11.82
CA TYR A 38 10.15 3.72 11.29
C TYR A 38 11.67 3.90 11.30
N LYS A 39 12.17 4.97 11.91
CA LYS A 39 13.61 5.29 11.91
C LYS A 39 14.47 4.29 12.72
N GLU A 40 13.84 3.48 13.56
CA GLU A 40 14.51 2.54 14.47
C GLU A 40 14.27 1.07 14.09
N LEU A 41 13.62 0.78 12.97
CA LEU A 41 13.48 -0.59 12.51
C LEU A 41 14.84 -1.03 11.94
N PRO A 42 15.48 -2.07 12.52
CA PRO A 42 16.68 -2.62 11.93
C PRO A 42 16.32 -3.13 10.55
N GLY A 43 16.85 -2.46 9.53
CA GLY A 43 16.70 -2.92 8.15
C GLY A 43 17.27 -4.33 8.04
N ARG A 44 16.42 -5.33 7.91
CA ARG A 44 16.87 -6.65 7.47
C ARG A 44 17.09 -6.56 5.98
N ASP A 45 18.34 -6.50 5.60
CA ASP A 45 18.81 -6.61 4.22
C ASP A 45 18.64 -8.04 3.65
N GLU A 46 17.46 -8.63 3.91
CA GLU A 46 17.11 -9.95 3.37
C GLU A 46 16.31 -9.83 2.05
N ARG A 47 16.59 -8.79 1.28
CA ARG A 47 16.05 -8.75 -0.08
C ARG A 47 16.65 -9.90 -0.87
N PRO A 48 15.84 -10.72 -1.56
CA PRO A 48 16.39 -11.69 -2.48
C PRO A 48 17.27 -10.97 -3.51
N ALA A 49 18.43 -11.51 -3.80
CA ALA A 49 19.42 -10.88 -4.67
C ALA A 49 18.87 -10.60 -6.09
N ALA A 50 17.81 -11.28 -6.50
CA ALA A 50 17.11 -11.05 -7.77
C ALA A 50 15.66 -11.55 -7.67
N LEU A 51 14.78 -10.90 -8.41
CA LEU A 51 13.43 -11.41 -8.64
C LEU A 51 13.45 -12.63 -9.55
N THR A 52 12.49 -13.53 -9.38
CA THR A 52 12.27 -14.61 -10.34
C THR A 52 11.73 -14.05 -11.67
N ASP A 53 11.81 -14.85 -12.73
CA ASP A 53 11.29 -14.45 -14.04
C ASP A 53 9.79 -14.10 -13.98
N GLU A 54 9.01 -14.83 -13.20
CA GLU A 54 7.58 -14.60 -13.03
C GLU A 54 7.31 -13.29 -12.28
N GLN A 55 8.08 -13.01 -11.22
CA GLN A 55 7.98 -11.74 -10.48
C GLN A 55 8.39 -10.57 -11.36
N THR A 56 9.46 -10.71 -12.12
CA THR A 56 9.94 -9.71 -13.08
C THR A 56 8.91 -9.41 -14.16
N ALA A 57 8.24 -10.44 -14.69
CA ALA A 57 7.17 -10.28 -15.65
C ALA A 57 5.97 -9.52 -15.05
N ALA A 58 5.59 -9.83 -13.80
CA ALA A 58 4.52 -9.14 -13.09
C ALA A 58 4.84 -7.65 -12.87
N VAL A 59 6.02 -7.34 -12.33
CA VAL A 59 6.50 -5.96 -12.13
C VAL A 59 6.54 -5.19 -13.45
N THR A 60 7.05 -5.81 -14.51
CA THR A 60 7.14 -5.18 -15.84
C THR A 60 5.77 -4.81 -16.37
N ARG A 61 4.78 -5.69 -16.22
CA ARG A 61 3.40 -5.42 -16.67
C ARG A 61 2.75 -4.30 -15.88
N ILE A 62 2.90 -4.29 -14.55
CA ILE A 62 2.39 -3.22 -13.68
C ILE A 62 3.02 -1.89 -14.07
N ASN A 63 4.34 -1.86 -14.24
CA ASN A 63 5.05 -0.64 -14.60
C ASN A 63 4.62 -0.05 -15.94
N ARG A 64 4.38 -0.90 -16.95
CA ARG A 64 3.86 -0.43 -18.26
C ARG A 64 2.52 0.27 -18.15
N ALA A 65 1.57 -0.28 -17.38
CA ALA A 65 0.27 0.36 -17.18
C ALA A 65 0.40 1.72 -16.48
N ILE A 66 1.28 1.80 -15.48
CA ILE A 66 1.53 3.04 -14.76
C ILE A 66 2.20 4.07 -15.70
N GLU A 67 3.17 3.67 -16.51
CA GLU A 67 3.85 4.55 -17.49
C GLU A 67 2.91 5.08 -18.56
N ALA A 68 1.97 4.23 -18.98
CA ALA A 68 0.91 4.62 -19.92
C ALA A 68 -0.19 5.47 -19.28
N ALA A 69 -0.12 5.75 -17.98
CA ALA A 69 -1.18 6.39 -17.17
C ALA A 69 -2.55 5.72 -17.35
N GLN A 70 -2.55 4.40 -17.54
CA GLN A 70 -3.77 3.61 -17.70
C GLN A 70 -4.22 3.07 -16.36
N HIS A 71 -5.53 3.17 -16.09
CA HIS A 71 -6.13 2.53 -14.94
C HIS A 71 -6.35 1.05 -15.25
N GLU A 72 -5.55 0.19 -14.63
CA GLU A 72 -5.70 -1.26 -14.71
C GLU A 72 -5.81 -1.89 -13.32
N ILE A 73 -6.47 -3.03 -13.26
CA ILE A 73 -6.58 -3.86 -12.06
C ILE A 73 -5.81 -5.15 -12.30
N PHE A 74 -4.84 -5.43 -11.44
CA PHE A 74 -4.03 -6.63 -11.50
C PHE A 74 -4.38 -7.57 -10.34
N LEU A 75 -4.60 -8.84 -10.64
CA LEU A 75 -4.67 -9.89 -9.63
C LEU A 75 -3.36 -10.67 -9.64
N LEU A 76 -2.55 -10.49 -8.59
CA LEU A 76 -1.34 -11.28 -8.38
C LEU A 76 -1.70 -12.58 -7.68
N HIS A 77 -1.77 -13.68 -8.44
CA HIS A 77 -2.10 -15.00 -7.94
C HIS A 77 -0.83 -15.82 -7.67
N GLY A 78 -0.79 -16.53 -6.56
CA GLY A 78 0.31 -17.42 -6.20
C GLY A 78 0.10 -18.04 -4.83
N VAL A 79 0.75 -19.17 -4.58
CA VAL A 79 0.69 -19.85 -3.29
C VAL A 79 1.30 -19.01 -2.17
N THR A 80 1.05 -19.38 -0.92
CA THR A 80 1.70 -18.75 0.23
C THR A 80 3.23 -18.89 0.10
N ALA A 81 3.96 -17.87 0.49
CA ALA A 81 5.43 -17.81 0.37
C ALA A 81 6.00 -17.87 -1.07
N SER A 82 5.18 -17.62 -2.09
CA SER A 82 5.67 -17.51 -3.50
C SER A 82 6.38 -16.19 -3.79
N GLY A 83 6.64 -15.36 -2.80
CA GLY A 83 7.32 -14.08 -2.97
C GLY A 83 6.48 -12.96 -3.60
N LYS A 84 5.13 -13.02 -3.52
CA LYS A 84 4.25 -11.93 -3.97
C LYS A 84 4.59 -10.59 -3.32
N THR A 85 5.04 -10.63 -2.08
CA THR A 85 5.40 -9.44 -1.30
C THR A 85 6.58 -8.69 -1.92
N GLU A 86 7.46 -9.35 -2.66
CA GLU A 86 8.61 -8.73 -3.33
C GLU A 86 8.18 -7.88 -4.54
N VAL A 87 7.06 -8.22 -5.17
CA VAL A 87 6.54 -7.51 -6.34
C VAL A 87 6.07 -6.10 -5.99
N TYR A 88 5.49 -5.91 -4.79
CA TYR A 88 4.91 -4.62 -4.39
C TYR A 88 5.97 -3.52 -4.20
N PRO A 89 7.04 -3.71 -3.41
CA PRO A 89 8.08 -2.72 -3.25
C PRO A 89 8.73 -2.36 -4.59
N GLU A 90 9.04 -3.34 -5.42
CA GLU A 90 9.64 -3.11 -6.73
C GLU A 90 8.77 -2.26 -7.68
N ALA A 91 7.45 -2.43 -7.62
CA ALA A 91 6.52 -1.61 -8.37
C ALA A 91 6.44 -0.18 -7.82
N VAL A 92 6.63 0.01 -6.50
CA VAL A 92 6.58 1.31 -5.82
C VAL A 92 7.90 2.07 -5.97
N ASP A 93 9.03 1.44 -5.77
CA ASP A 93 10.37 2.06 -5.74
C ASP A 93 10.68 2.86 -7.00
N LYS A 94 10.23 2.39 -8.15
CA LYS A 94 10.42 3.10 -9.43
C LYS A 94 9.59 4.39 -9.53
N ARG A 95 8.64 4.63 -8.63
CA ARG A 95 7.70 5.77 -8.67
C ARG A 95 8.06 6.88 -7.70
N LEU A 96 8.67 6.54 -6.58
CA LEU A 96 9.08 7.52 -5.59
C LEU A 96 9.94 8.64 -6.17
N PRO A 97 10.96 8.37 -7.03
CA PRO A 97 11.77 9.42 -7.64
C PRO A 97 10.98 10.34 -8.59
N LEU A 98 9.82 9.90 -9.08
CA LEU A 98 8.94 10.67 -9.96
C LEU A 98 7.94 11.55 -9.20
N GLY A 99 8.04 11.60 -7.85
CA GLY A 99 7.11 12.36 -7.00
C GLY A 99 5.69 11.77 -6.96
N GLN A 100 5.50 10.53 -7.39
CA GLN A 100 4.22 9.83 -7.31
C GLN A 100 4.01 9.22 -5.94
N THR A 101 2.77 9.12 -5.51
CA THR A 101 2.38 8.51 -4.23
C THR A 101 1.77 7.14 -4.45
N SER A 102 1.98 6.25 -3.49
CA SER A 102 1.39 4.91 -3.48
C SER A 102 0.65 4.66 -2.17
N ILE A 103 -0.42 3.91 -2.22
CA ILE A 103 -1.17 3.48 -1.03
C ILE A 103 -1.15 1.96 -0.98
N MET A 104 -0.60 1.41 0.08
CA MET A 104 -0.60 -0.03 0.33
C MET A 104 -1.55 -0.35 1.46
N LEU A 105 -2.53 -1.22 1.20
CA LEU A 105 -3.48 -1.71 2.18
C LEU A 105 -3.07 -3.12 2.61
N VAL A 106 -2.89 -3.30 3.91
CA VAL A 106 -2.55 -4.59 4.51
C VAL A 106 -3.64 -5.02 5.48
N THR A 107 -3.91 -6.30 5.55
CA THR A 107 -4.98 -6.86 6.42
C THR A 107 -4.54 -7.08 7.86
N GLU A 108 -3.23 -7.21 8.10
CA GLU A 108 -2.65 -7.47 9.42
C GLU A 108 -1.43 -6.60 9.68
N ILE A 109 -1.21 -6.24 10.94
CA ILE A 109 -0.08 -5.38 11.36
C ILE A 109 1.26 -6.15 11.29
N ALA A 110 1.26 -7.46 11.54
CA ALA A 110 2.47 -8.26 11.55
C ALA A 110 3.21 -8.32 10.19
N PRO A 111 2.52 -8.48 9.03
CA PRO A 111 3.15 -8.36 7.72
C PRO A 111 3.62 -6.95 7.38
N THR A 112 3.05 -5.93 8.03
CA THR A 112 3.38 -4.53 7.75
C THR A 112 4.84 -4.22 8.06
N ASN A 113 5.38 -4.80 9.13
CA ASN A 113 6.79 -4.62 9.49
C ASN A 113 7.72 -5.19 8.41
N GLN A 114 7.40 -6.36 7.85
CA GLN A 114 8.20 -6.96 6.77
C GLN A 114 8.20 -6.13 5.48
N VAL A 115 7.10 -5.43 5.20
CA VAL A 115 6.98 -4.58 4.00
C VAL A 115 7.67 -3.23 4.21
N LEU A 116 7.68 -2.71 5.44
CA LEU A 116 8.31 -1.44 5.78
C LEU A 116 9.82 -1.54 6.00
N GLU A 117 10.29 -2.75 6.35
CA GLU A 117 11.72 -3.05 6.51
C GLU A 117 12.43 -3.32 5.18
N ARG A 118 11.70 -3.35 4.09
CA ARG A 118 12.18 -3.59 2.72
C ARG A 118 12.11 -2.33 1.86
#